data_5ee2d418e17a6305ca1478e2a647adf7
#
_entry.id   5ee2d418e17a6305ca1478e2a647adf7
#
_cell.length_a   1.000
_cell.length_b   1.000
_cell.length_c   1.000
_cell.angle_alpha   90.00
_cell.angle_beta   90.00
_cell.angle_gamma   90.00
#
_symmetry.space_group_name_H-M   'P 1'
#
loop_
_entity.id
_entity.type
_entity.pdbx_description
1 polymer ?
#
loop_
_entity_poly.entity_id
_entity_poly.type
_entity_poly.pdbx_seq_one_letter_code
_entity_poly.pdbx_strand_id
1 'polypeptide(L)'
;MKVITTYSYFMKKILIILLLIPSLSWGAFKNGVQVDETAEFILGLTFKNEAQVDETADYFELREVTNNEAVCNDGQLATYWIAKQDSDKWLIQFPGGGSGWPAKYFKNRDQFLKSPVSKDHNNRFLKSSGIAEQFFSMGYNVIWLHYCSSDNYGGNHFNLIDGQQVPFKGKLIVDSIINEYKKDLENSTDLVVAGTSAGTYGIIFNIHLISKFKPKLILDGIWRDDFQKSDEVEKQDWFYQTDDFVPYLWGELPDHCNGDFYNGCWIDRKTLDKHDIKKAFIIMNYGDPYNFVNKEEQIEKFVASFKSDAEYFGGGYSINAKKFQLEGQQKWGHGLLIPNDDYNKKIDGVSLSSLIEQWIGGESPIFIRY
;
A
#
# COMPACT_ATOMS: atom_id res chain seq x y z
N MET A 1 -1.18 28.32 49.54
CA MET A 1 -1.05 27.21 50.52
C MET A 1 -2.08 26.09 50.32
N LYS A 2 -2.83 26.00 49.21
CA LYS A 2 -3.82 24.94 48.92
C LYS A 2 -3.36 23.84 47.90
N VAL A 3 -2.23 24.05 47.21
CA VAL A 3 -1.74 23.13 46.19
C VAL A 3 -0.92 21.96 46.77
N ILE A 4 -0.26 22.15 47.90
CA ILE A 4 0.61 21.11 48.49
C ILE A 4 -0.20 19.98 49.16
N THR A 5 -1.40 20.26 49.66
CA THR A 5 -2.24 19.25 50.30
C THR A 5 -2.89 18.27 49.33
N THR A 6 -3.13 18.67 48.10
CA THR A 6 -3.73 17.81 47.05
C THR A 6 -2.74 16.76 46.50
N TYR A 7 -1.47 17.14 46.38
CA TYR A 7 -0.42 16.24 45.92
C TYR A 7 -0.09 15.12 46.93
N SER A 8 -0.12 15.43 48.23
CA SER A 8 0.14 14.43 49.28
C SER A 8 -0.96 13.38 49.37
N TYR A 9 -2.22 13.73 49.07
CA TYR A 9 -3.35 12.79 49.11
C TYR A 9 -3.35 11.84 47.90
N PHE A 10 -2.94 12.34 46.73
CA PHE A 10 -2.83 11.58 45.50
C PHE A 10 -1.71 10.53 45.56
N MET A 11 -0.53 10.92 46.04
CA MET A 11 0.60 10.01 46.24
C MET A 11 0.35 8.91 47.27
N LYS A 12 -0.40 9.20 48.34
CA LYS A 12 -0.81 8.17 49.32
C LYS A 12 -1.77 7.11 48.74
N LYS A 13 -2.68 7.48 47.84
CA LYS A 13 -3.57 6.51 47.16
C LYS A 13 -2.82 5.61 46.19
N ILE A 14 -1.87 6.14 45.45
CA ILE A 14 -0.99 5.37 44.53
C ILE A 14 -0.16 4.36 45.31
N LEU A 15 0.39 4.75 46.47
CA LEU A 15 1.20 3.86 47.29
C LEU A 15 0.41 2.72 47.92
N ILE A 16 -0.84 2.96 48.29
CA ILE A 16 -1.75 1.93 48.87
C ILE A 16 -2.18 0.91 47.81
N ILE A 17 -2.40 1.35 46.58
CA ILE A 17 -2.78 0.46 45.45
C ILE A 17 -1.57 -0.46 45.06
N LEU A 18 -0.36 0.05 45.08
CA LEU A 18 0.84 -0.73 44.82
C LEU A 18 1.17 -1.78 45.90
N LEU A 19 0.69 -1.59 47.11
CA LEU A 19 0.89 -2.54 48.21
C LEU A 19 -0.17 -3.66 48.27
N LEU A 20 -1.27 -3.53 47.51
CA LEU A 20 -2.37 -4.50 47.51
C LEU A 20 -2.34 -5.50 46.34
N ILE A 21 -1.32 -5.43 45.45
CA ILE A 21 -1.18 -6.35 44.32
C ILE A 21 0.18 -7.08 44.40
N PRO A 22 0.28 -8.18 45.19
CA PRO A 22 1.55 -8.88 45.37
C PRO A 22 1.99 -9.79 44.21
N SER A 23 1.27 -9.78 43.09
CA SER A 23 1.49 -10.76 42.00
C SER A 23 1.81 -10.17 40.62
N LEU A 24 2.08 -8.87 40.51
CA LEU A 24 2.65 -8.34 39.28
C LEU A 24 4.15 -8.69 39.22
N SER A 25 4.47 -9.69 38.41
CA SER A 25 5.82 -10.18 38.23
C SER A 25 6.76 -9.06 37.78
N TRP A 26 7.92 -8.96 38.43
CA TRP A 26 9.00 -8.02 38.15
C TRP A 26 9.63 -8.15 36.74
N GLY A 27 8.96 -8.84 35.83
CA GLY A 27 9.40 -9.03 34.44
C GLY A 27 9.08 -7.86 33.47
N ALA A 28 8.21 -6.92 33.88
CA ALA A 28 7.68 -5.89 32.96
C ALA A 28 8.49 -4.58 32.93
N PHE A 29 9.58 -4.48 33.64
CA PHE A 29 10.37 -3.23 33.77
C PHE A 29 11.74 -3.24 33.06
N LYS A 30 11.88 -3.99 32.00
CA LYS A 30 13.04 -3.83 31.09
C LYS A 30 12.55 -3.42 29.72
N ASN A 31 12.80 -2.17 29.36
CA ASN A 31 12.57 -1.50 28.07
C ASN A 31 11.22 -0.79 27.92
N GLY A 32 11.18 0.48 28.33
CA GLY A 32 10.13 1.43 27.96
C GLY A 32 8.71 1.03 28.37
N VAL A 33 7.98 1.92 28.96
CA VAL A 33 6.64 1.66 29.51
C VAL A 33 5.72 1.08 28.45
N GLN A 34 5.57 -0.25 28.40
CA GLN A 34 4.44 -0.89 27.75
C GLN A 34 3.33 -0.98 28.78
N VAL A 35 2.32 -0.14 28.64
CA VAL A 35 1.11 -0.19 29.48
C VAL A 35 0.24 -1.33 28.93
N ASP A 36 0.04 -2.39 29.71
CA ASP A 36 -0.86 -3.50 29.42
C ASP A 36 -2.32 -2.97 29.46
N GLU A 37 -3.15 -3.35 28.52
CA GLU A 37 -4.57 -3.01 28.43
C GLU A 37 -5.35 -3.33 29.71
N THR A 38 -4.90 -4.30 30.50
CA THR A 38 -5.43 -4.64 31.81
C THR A 38 -5.25 -3.54 32.86
N ALA A 39 -4.24 -2.71 32.74
CA ALA A 39 -3.98 -1.60 33.67
C ALA A 39 -4.94 -0.42 33.42
N GLU A 40 -5.39 -0.20 32.21
CA GLU A 40 -6.38 0.81 31.85
C GLU A 40 -7.76 0.49 32.45
N PHE A 41 -8.15 -0.79 32.44
CA PHE A 41 -9.43 -1.24 32.98
C PHE A 41 -9.52 -1.11 34.51
N ILE A 42 -8.43 -1.37 35.23
CA ILE A 42 -8.39 -1.37 36.69
C ILE A 42 -8.30 0.06 37.26
N LEU A 43 -7.65 0.98 36.56
CA LEU A 43 -7.39 2.31 37.10
C LEU A 43 -8.32 3.39 36.57
N GLY A 44 -9.13 3.10 35.53
CA GLY A 44 -10.01 4.10 34.89
C GLY A 44 -9.22 5.32 34.37
N LEU A 45 -7.92 5.15 34.17
CA LEU A 45 -7.01 6.17 33.66
C LEU A 45 -6.94 5.98 32.14
N THR A 46 -7.74 6.70 31.40
CA THR A 46 -7.47 6.97 30.00
C THR A 46 -6.17 7.78 29.94
N PHE A 47 -5.04 7.10 29.74
CA PHE A 47 -3.88 7.77 29.21
C PHE A 47 -4.25 8.19 27.78
N LYS A 48 -4.74 9.43 27.62
CA LYS A 48 -4.57 10.08 26.33
C LYS A 48 -3.07 10.13 26.13
N ASN A 49 -2.54 9.16 25.35
CA ASN A 49 -1.37 9.46 24.59
C ASN A 49 -1.75 10.72 23.82
N GLU A 50 -1.20 11.86 24.20
CA GLU A 50 -1.01 12.96 23.28
C GLU A 50 0.06 12.50 22.27
N ALA A 51 -0.28 11.48 21.45
CA ALA A 51 0.26 11.38 20.13
C ALA A 51 -0.04 12.75 19.55
N GLN A 52 0.98 13.48 19.12
CA GLN A 52 0.79 14.67 18.30
C GLN A 52 -0.32 14.35 17.33
N VAL A 53 -1.46 15.05 17.48
CA VAL A 53 -2.57 14.95 16.55
C VAL A 53 -1.95 15.38 15.24
N ASP A 54 -1.74 14.42 14.37
CA ASP A 54 -1.18 14.69 13.06
C ASP A 54 -2.22 15.49 12.31
N GLU A 55 -2.01 16.80 12.20
CA GLU A 55 -2.94 17.73 11.58
C GLU A 55 -3.24 17.32 10.11
N THR A 56 -2.35 16.55 9.45
CA THR A 56 -2.51 16.14 8.06
C THR A 56 -3.69 15.16 7.86
N ALA A 57 -4.01 14.33 8.84
CA ALA A 57 -5.11 13.37 8.74
C ALA A 57 -6.51 14.02 8.70
N ASP A 58 -6.67 15.23 9.20
CA ASP A 58 -7.94 15.94 9.21
C ASP A 58 -8.34 16.48 7.82
N TYR A 59 -7.41 16.49 6.85
CA TYR A 59 -7.70 16.94 5.49
C TYR A 59 -8.30 15.84 4.59
N PHE A 60 -8.25 14.57 5.00
CA PHE A 60 -8.81 13.48 4.23
C PHE A 60 -10.29 13.27 4.56
N GLU A 61 -11.13 13.39 3.53
CA GLU A 61 -12.55 13.09 3.59
C GLU A 61 -12.80 11.67 3.08
N LEU A 62 -13.56 10.87 3.85
CA LEU A 62 -14.05 9.57 3.41
C LEU A 62 -15.28 9.74 2.53
N ARG A 63 -15.28 9.14 1.33
CA ARG A 63 -16.39 9.13 0.39
C ARG A 63 -16.76 7.73 -0.04
N GLU A 64 -18.03 7.53 -0.34
CA GLU A 64 -18.53 6.35 -1.03
C GLU A 64 -18.46 6.55 -2.54
N VAL A 65 -18.25 5.46 -3.27
CA VAL A 65 -18.31 5.48 -4.74
C VAL A 65 -19.74 5.74 -5.22
N THR A 66 -19.89 6.34 -6.39
CA THR A 66 -21.22 6.70 -6.95
C THR A 66 -21.91 5.54 -7.65
N ASN A 67 -21.18 4.50 -8.06
CA ASN A 67 -21.74 3.30 -8.70
C ASN A 67 -22.19 2.29 -7.65
N ASN A 68 -23.49 2.02 -7.56
CA ASN A 68 -24.07 1.11 -6.58
C ASN A 68 -23.66 -0.37 -6.75
N GLU A 69 -23.08 -0.75 -7.90
CA GLU A 69 -22.54 -2.09 -8.13
C GLU A 69 -21.08 -2.23 -7.71
N ALA A 70 -20.41 -1.12 -7.42
CA ALA A 70 -19.03 -1.07 -6.97
C ALA A 70 -18.95 -1.32 -5.45
N VAL A 71 -19.04 -2.58 -5.08
CA VAL A 71 -19.12 -3.03 -3.68
C VAL A 71 -17.86 -3.77 -3.24
N CYS A 72 -17.59 -3.70 -1.93
CA CYS A 72 -16.58 -4.50 -1.25
C CYS A 72 -16.97 -5.97 -1.15
N ASN A 73 -16.08 -6.84 -0.70
CA ASN A 73 -16.38 -8.28 -0.54
C ASN A 73 -17.51 -8.56 0.47
N ASP A 74 -17.82 -7.65 1.38
CA ASP A 74 -18.96 -7.73 2.30
C ASP A 74 -20.29 -7.24 1.71
N GLY A 75 -20.30 -6.83 0.44
CA GLY A 75 -21.48 -6.33 -0.28
C GLY A 75 -21.83 -4.88 0.00
N GLN A 76 -21.08 -4.17 0.86
CA GLN A 76 -21.29 -2.73 1.10
C GLN A 76 -20.62 -1.89 0.00
N LEU A 77 -21.12 -0.68 -0.23
CA LEU A 77 -20.51 0.26 -1.17
C LEU A 77 -19.04 0.47 -0.83
N ALA A 78 -18.21 0.44 -1.85
CA ALA A 78 -16.81 0.76 -1.68
C ALA A 78 -16.60 2.22 -1.33
N THR A 79 -15.51 2.49 -0.63
CA THR A 79 -15.14 3.82 -0.20
C THR A 79 -13.73 4.18 -0.66
N TYR A 80 -13.43 5.46 -0.65
CA TYR A 80 -12.10 6.01 -0.90
C TYR A 80 -11.90 7.26 -0.06
N TRP A 81 -10.65 7.64 0.12
CA TRP A 81 -10.31 8.89 0.79
C TRP A 81 -9.85 9.92 -0.22
N ILE A 82 -10.22 11.17 0.04
CA ILE A 82 -9.79 12.29 -0.79
C ILE A 82 -9.32 13.45 0.07
N ALA A 83 -8.18 14.04 -0.30
CA ALA A 83 -7.73 15.32 0.19
C ALA A 83 -7.62 16.28 -0.99
N LYS A 84 -8.39 17.36 -0.97
CA LYS A 84 -8.40 18.38 -2.03
C LYS A 84 -7.68 19.64 -1.58
N GLN A 85 -6.96 20.24 -2.53
CA GLN A 85 -6.32 21.54 -2.41
C GLN A 85 -6.70 22.41 -3.61
N ASP A 86 -6.35 23.68 -3.59
CA ASP A 86 -6.47 24.57 -4.76
C ASP A 86 -5.29 24.30 -5.71
N SER A 87 -5.38 23.16 -6.41
CA SER A 87 -4.33 22.62 -7.26
C SER A 87 -4.89 21.79 -8.40
N ASP A 88 -4.20 21.77 -9.53
CA ASP A 88 -4.45 20.91 -10.68
C ASP A 88 -3.51 19.70 -10.75
N LYS A 89 -2.71 19.44 -9.69
CA LYS A 89 -1.87 18.26 -9.54
C LYS A 89 -2.60 17.16 -8.78
N TRP A 90 -2.42 15.91 -9.18
CA TRP A 90 -3.13 14.78 -8.60
C TRP A 90 -2.22 13.59 -8.31
N LEU A 91 -2.42 12.97 -7.15
CA LEU A 91 -1.97 11.64 -6.83
C LEU A 91 -3.18 10.71 -6.72
N ILE A 92 -3.16 9.57 -7.41
CA ILE A 92 -4.06 8.45 -7.18
C ILE A 92 -3.24 7.31 -6.61
N GLN A 93 -3.56 6.88 -5.39
CA GLN A 93 -2.84 5.80 -4.72
C GLN A 93 -3.69 4.54 -4.64
N PHE A 94 -3.12 3.44 -5.12
CA PHE A 94 -3.61 2.07 -5.03
C PHE A 94 -2.83 1.32 -3.94
N PRO A 95 -3.34 1.22 -2.71
CA PRO A 95 -2.66 0.46 -1.66
C PRO A 95 -2.64 -1.03 -1.94
N GLY A 96 -1.67 -1.72 -1.34
CA GLY A 96 -1.60 -3.16 -1.36
C GLY A 96 -2.58 -3.83 -0.41
N GLY A 97 -2.47 -5.14 -0.29
CA GLY A 97 -3.31 -5.95 0.60
C GLY A 97 -3.36 -7.43 0.19
N GLY A 98 -2.54 -7.84 -0.79
CA GLY A 98 -2.54 -9.21 -1.32
C GLY A 98 -3.80 -9.55 -2.12
N SER A 99 -4.05 -10.83 -2.38
CA SER A 99 -5.23 -11.31 -3.10
C SER A 99 -6.03 -12.34 -2.30
N GLY A 100 -7.27 -12.59 -2.68
CA GLY A 100 -8.11 -13.65 -2.11
C GLY A 100 -7.75 -15.06 -2.58
N TRP A 101 -6.72 -15.23 -3.38
CA TRP A 101 -6.27 -16.51 -3.91
C TRP A 101 -5.11 -17.10 -3.11
N PRO A 102 -5.04 -18.44 -2.95
CA PRO A 102 -6.17 -19.35 -3.08
C PRO A 102 -7.23 -19.13 -2.01
N ALA A 103 -8.44 -19.64 -2.21
CA ALA A 103 -9.63 -19.39 -1.35
C ALA A 103 -9.38 -19.53 0.16
N LYS A 104 -8.44 -20.39 0.58
CA LYS A 104 -8.04 -20.53 1.99
C LYS A 104 -7.48 -19.23 2.59
N TYR A 105 -6.86 -18.37 1.79
CA TYR A 105 -6.35 -17.07 2.26
C TYR A 105 -7.46 -16.03 2.37
N PHE A 106 -8.54 -16.18 1.59
CA PHE A 106 -9.70 -15.31 1.71
C PHE A 106 -10.29 -15.31 3.13
N LYS A 107 -10.39 -16.49 3.75
CA LYS A 107 -10.94 -16.67 5.11
C LYS A 107 -10.20 -15.87 6.20
N ASN A 108 -8.93 -15.58 6.00
CA ASN A 108 -8.09 -14.85 6.95
C ASN A 108 -8.06 -13.33 6.69
N ARG A 109 -8.88 -12.84 5.77
CA ARG A 109 -8.84 -11.45 5.30
C ARG A 109 -9.93 -10.54 5.88
N ASP A 110 -10.68 -11.01 6.87
CA ASP A 110 -11.85 -10.28 7.43
C ASP A 110 -11.62 -8.79 7.70
N GLN A 111 -10.41 -8.42 8.13
CA GLN A 111 -10.08 -7.03 8.41
C GLN A 111 -9.84 -6.16 7.16
N PHE A 112 -9.63 -6.77 5.97
CA PHE A 112 -9.36 -6.07 4.72
C PHE A 112 -10.57 -6.06 3.77
N LEU A 113 -11.61 -6.84 4.06
CA LEU A 113 -12.70 -7.12 3.13
C LEU A 113 -13.90 -6.20 3.29
N LYS A 114 -13.95 -5.46 4.40
CA LYS A 114 -15.12 -4.65 4.76
C LYS A 114 -14.93 -3.22 4.31
N SER A 115 -16.00 -2.64 3.82
CA SER A 115 -16.09 -1.20 3.70
C SER A 115 -15.78 -0.58 5.07
N PRO A 116 -14.99 0.51 5.13
CA PRO A 116 -14.64 1.10 6.40
C PRO A 116 -15.89 1.61 7.12
N VAL A 117 -16.25 0.90 8.16
CA VAL A 117 -17.40 1.22 9.00
C VAL A 117 -17.14 2.44 9.89
N SER A 118 -15.90 2.86 10.08
CA SER A 118 -15.54 4.04 10.86
C SER A 118 -14.34 4.79 10.31
N LYS A 119 -14.37 6.12 10.44
CA LYS A 119 -13.22 6.99 10.15
C LYS A 119 -11.95 6.54 10.88
N ASP A 120 -12.07 5.99 12.06
CA ASP A 120 -10.93 5.67 12.94
C ASP A 120 -10.12 4.48 12.45
N HIS A 121 -10.74 3.50 11.77
CA HIS A 121 -10.02 2.30 11.32
C HIS A 121 -9.05 2.60 10.17
N ASN A 122 -9.42 3.51 9.28
CA ASN A 122 -8.62 3.86 8.10
C ASN A 122 -7.69 5.06 8.31
N ASN A 123 -7.95 5.90 9.29
CA ASN A 123 -7.01 6.98 9.66
C ASN A 123 -5.61 6.44 9.99
N ARG A 124 -5.49 5.21 10.51
CA ARG A 124 -4.18 4.60 10.77
C ARG A 124 -3.40 4.34 9.49
N PHE A 125 -4.06 3.85 8.42
CA PHE A 125 -3.38 3.56 7.15
C PHE A 125 -3.01 4.82 6.38
N LEU A 126 -3.84 5.86 6.43
CA LEU A 126 -3.51 7.16 5.84
C LEU A 126 -2.41 7.87 6.61
N LYS A 127 -2.48 7.89 7.93
CA LYS A 127 -1.44 8.46 8.81
C LYS A 127 -0.09 7.75 8.68
N SER A 128 -0.08 6.50 8.24
CA SER A 128 1.14 5.74 7.97
C SER A 128 1.54 5.75 6.49
N SER A 129 0.78 6.40 5.61
CA SER A 129 1.07 6.44 4.18
C SER A 129 2.05 7.53 3.83
N GLY A 130 3.34 7.23 3.89
CA GLY A 130 4.41 8.20 3.62
C GLY A 130 4.26 8.93 2.29
N ILE A 131 3.84 8.23 1.23
CA ILE A 131 3.65 8.85 -0.09
C ILE A 131 2.44 9.79 -0.13
N ALA A 132 1.31 9.45 0.50
CA ALA A 132 0.12 10.32 0.48
C ALA A 132 0.39 11.64 1.19
N GLU A 133 1.04 11.60 2.36
CA GLU A 133 1.44 12.78 3.11
C GLU A 133 2.43 13.66 2.32
N GLN A 134 3.45 13.04 1.73
CA GLN A 134 4.43 13.77 0.94
C GLN A 134 3.77 14.51 -0.22
N PHE A 135 2.95 13.83 -1.03
CA PHE A 135 2.32 14.45 -2.18
C PHE A 135 1.32 15.53 -1.77
N PHE A 136 0.57 15.32 -0.69
CA PHE A 136 -0.29 16.37 -0.15
C PHE A 136 0.53 17.60 0.25
N SER A 137 1.66 17.44 0.95
CA SER A 137 2.55 18.55 1.30
C SER A 137 3.20 19.24 0.10
N MET A 138 3.36 18.53 -1.03
CA MET A 138 3.83 19.07 -2.31
C MET A 138 2.72 19.79 -3.12
N GLY A 139 1.53 19.93 -2.58
CA GLY A 139 0.40 20.61 -3.21
C GLY A 139 -0.39 19.74 -4.19
N TYR A 140 -0.40 18.43 -4.05
CA TYR A 140 -1.24 17.54 -4.85
C TYR A 140 -2.59 17.30 -4.18
N ASN A 141 -3.66 17.25 -4.96
CA ASN A 141 -4.88 16.55 -4.55
C ASN A 141 -4.57 15.07 -4.46
N VAL A 142 -5.09 14.39 -3.45
CA VAL A 142 -4.78 12.97 -3.21
C VAL A 142 -6.06 12.16 -3.17
N ILE A 143 -6.16 11.12 -4.01
CA ILE A 143 -7.17 10.08 -3.94
C ILE A 143 -6.47 8.80 -3.44
N TRP A 144 -6.94 8.26 -2.33
CA TRP A 144 -6.45 7.01 -1.77
C TRP A 144 -7.57 5.98 -1.83
N LEU A 145 -7.40 4.92 -2.65
CA LEU A 145 -8.39 3.88 -2.85
C LEU A 145 -8.40 2.94 -1.64
N HIS A 146 -9.58 2.65 -1.11
CA HIS A 146 -9.70 1.58 -0.14
C HIS A 146 -9.73 0.22 -0.83
N TYR A 147 -8.75 -0.64 -0.53
CA TYR A 147 -8.67 -1.97 -1.11
C TYR A 147 -9.52 -2.97 -0.34
N CYS A 148 -10.72 -3.28 -0.84
CA CYS A 148 -11.68 -4.16 -0.18
C CYS A 148 -12.27 -5.24 -1.09
N SER A 149 -11.71 -5.41 -2.30
CA SER A 149 -12.24 -6.35 -3.31
C SER A 149 -11.46 -7.66 -3.43
N SER A 150 -10.28 -7.78 -2.82
CA SER A 150 -9.43 -8.99 -2.80
C SER A 150 -8.97 -9.55 -4.16
N ASP A 151 -9.20 -8.81 -5.24
CA ASP A 151 -9.02 -9.20 -6.65
C ASP A 151 -7.94 -8.38 -7.38
N ASN A 152 -7.04 -7.74 -6.64
CA ASN A 152 -6.03 -6.82 -7.18
C ASN A 152 -6.65 -5.70 -8.03
N TYR A 153 -7.83 -5.21 -7.66
CA TYR A 153 -8.61 -4.18 -8.37
C TYR A 153 -9.03 -4.56 -9.81
N GLY A 154 -9.00 -5.84 -10.19
CA GLY A 154 -9.21 -6.27 -11.58
C GLY A 154 -10.52 -6.96 -11.83
N GLY A 155 -11.19 -7.48 -10.81
CA GLY A 155 -12.39 -8.30 -10.95
C GLY A 155 -13.69 -7.51 -11.16
N ASN A 156 -14.63 -8.16 -11.85
CA ASN A 156 -16.02 -7.69 -11.97
C ASN A 156 -17.00 -8.87 -11.98
N HIS A 157 -16.95 -9.72 -10.98
CA HIS A 157 -17.76 -10.92 -10.90
C HIS A 157 -18.11 -11.28 -9.45
N PHE A 158 -18.71 -12.43 -9.25
CA PHE A 158 -18.97 -13.03 -7.94
C PHE A 158 -18.27 -14.38 -7.85
N ASN A 159 -17.64 -14.64 -6.73
CA ASN A 159 -17.10 -15.95 -6.37
C ASN A 159 -18.03 -16.69 -5.43
N LEU A 160 -18.10 -18.02 -5.55
CA LEU A 160 -18.75 -18.87 -4.58
C LEU A 160 -17.74 -19.32 -3.52
N ILE A 161 -17.81 -18.74 -2.32
CA ILE A 161 -16.93 -19.05 -1.21
C ILE A 161 -17.76 -19.56 -0.04
N ASP A 162 -17.53 -20.82 0.38
CA ASP A 162 -18.30 -21.48 1.43
C ASP A 162 -19.83 -21.44 1.20
N GLY A 163 -20.27 -21.53 -0.05
CA GLY A 163 -21.68 -21.48 -0.42
C GLY A 163 -22.30 -20.08 -0.48
N GLN A 164 -21.51 -19.03 -0.25
CA GLN A 164 -21.96 -17.65 -0.36
C GLN A 164 -21.38 -16.98 -1.61
N GLN A 165 -22.19 -16.15 -2.27
CA GLN A 165 -21.70 -15.30 -3.35
C GLN A 165 -20.98 -14.09 -2.78
N VAL A 166 -19.67 -14.02 -3.03
CA VAL A 166 -18.81 -12.93 -2.58
C VAL A 166 -18.47 -12.05 -3.79
N PRO A 167 -18.76 -10.75 -3.76
CA PRO A 167 -18.43 -9.85 -4.86
C PRO A 167 -16.93 -9.59 -4.95
N PHE A 168 -16.39 -9.75 -6.15
CA PHE A 168 -15.03 -9.34 -6.56
C PHE A 168 -15.19 -8.24 -7.60
N LYS A 169 -15.27 -6.98 -7.16
CA LYS A 169 -15.71 -5.82 -7.95
C LYS A 169 -14.67 -4.70 -8.04
N GLY A 170 -13.39 -5.05 -7.89
CA GLY A 170 -12.32 -4.06 -7.88
C GLY A 170 -12.25 -3.20 -9.13
N LYS A 171 -12.52 -3.75 -10.32
CA LYS A 171 -12.59 -2.99 -11.57
C LYS A 171 -13.68 -1.91 -11.54
N LEU A 172 -14.88 -2.25 -11.04
CA LEU A 172 -15.98 -1.27 -10.94
C LEU A 172 -15.69 -0.17 -9.92
N ILE A 173 -14.98 -0.51 -8.83
CA ILE A 173 -14.56 0.47 -7.83
C ILE A 173 -13.62 1.48 -8.46
N VAL A 174 -12.59 1.02 -9.18
CA VAL A 174 -11.64 1.90 -9.86
C VAL A 174 -12.33 2.73 -10.94
N ASP A 175 -13.15 2.08 -11.78
CA ASP A 175 -13.88 2.78 -12.86
C ASP A 175 -14.80 3.88 -12.30
N SER A 176 -15.52 3.61 -11.21
CA SER A 176 -16.38 4.60 -10.55
C SER A 176 -15.57 5.82 -10.09
N ILE A 177 -14.44 5.63 -9.42
CA ILE A 177 -13.60 6.73 -8.91
C ILE A 177 -12.98 7.51 -10.07
N ILE A 178 -12.42 6.83 -11.07
CA ILE A 178 -11.82 7.50 -12.24
C ILE A 178 -12.86 8.32 -13.01
N ASN A 179 -14.08 7.81 -13.16
CA ASN A 179 -15.14 8.53 -13.85
C ASN A 179 -15.64 9.74 -13.05
N GLU A 180 -15.72 9.65 -11.72
CA GLU A 180 -16.09 10.76 -10.85
C GLU A 180 -15.14 11.95 -11.00
N TYR A 181 -13.82 11.68 -11.07
CA TYR A 181 -12.79 12.71 -11.19
C TYR A 181 -12.30 12.92 -12.62
N LYS A 182 -12.94 12.32 -13.62
CA LYS A 182 -12.48 12.35 -15.03
C LYS A 182 -12.11 13.75 -15.52
N LYS A 183 -12.97 14.74 -15.28
CA LYS A 183 -12.74 16.12 -15.72
C LYS A 183 -11.52 16.76 -15.02
N ASP A 184 -11.36 16.50 -13.74
CA ASP A 184 -10.24 17.00 -12.95
C ASP A 184 -8.93 16.38 -13.46
N LEU A 185 -8.94 15.04 -13.73
CA LEU A 185 -7.79 14.30 -14.24
C LEU A 185 -7.42 14.69 -15.68
N GLU A 186 -8.41 14.95 -16.54
CA GLU A 186 -8.19 15.45 -17.92
C GLU A 186 -7.53 16.84 -17.94
N ASN A 187 -7.80 17.66 -16.93
CA ASN A 187 -7.22 19.01 -16.79
C ASN A 187 -5.98 19.04 -15.90
N SER A 188 -5.54 17.90 -15.38
CA SER A 188 -4.38 17.89 -14.48
C SER A 188 -3.09 18.29 -15.20
N THR A 189 -2.29 19.13 -14.57
CA THR A 189 -0.95 19.50 -15.06
C THR A 189 0.11 18.50 -14.67
N ASP A 190 -0.12 17.74 -13.60
CA ASP A 190 0.76 16.66 -13.15
C ASP A 190 -0.06 15.56 -12.47
N LEU A 191 -0.19 14.42 -13.14
CA LEU A 191 -0.87 13.24 -12.59
C LEU A 191 0.15 12.16 -12.26
N VAL A 192 0.15 11.75 -11.01
CA VAL A 192 0.91 10.58 -10.53
C VAL A 192 -0.06 9.50 -10.10
N VAL A 193 0.20 8.27 -10.52
CA VAL A 193 -0.55 7.08 -10.07
C VAL A 193 0.44 6.13 -9.41
N ALA A 194 0.24 5.88 -8.12
CA ALA A 194 1.14 5.06 -7.31
C ALA A 194 0.45 3.77 -6.88
N GLY A 195 1.14 2.64 -6.99
CA GLY A 195 0.65 1.34 -6.58
C GLY A 195 1.65 0.57 -5.74
N THR A 196 1.15 -0.13 -4.72
CA THR A 196 1.95 -1.01 -3.88
C THR A 196 1.39 -2.42 -3.92
N SER A 197 2.22 -3.44 -4.23
CA SER A 197 1.79 -4.85 -4.20
C SER A 197 0.54 -5.11 -5.07
N ALA A 198 -0.57 -5.57 -4.46
CA ALA A 198 -1.86 -5.71 -5.14
C ALA A 198 -2.31 -4.42 -5.86
N GLY A 199 -1.95 -3.25 -5.34
CA GLY A 199 -2.24 -1.96 -5.98
C GLY A 199 -1.43 -1.73 -7.25
N THR A 200 -0.21 -2.24 -7.34
CA THR A 200 0.58 -2.21 -8.58
C THR A 200 -0.09 -3.05 -9.67
N TYR A 201 -0.62 -4.24 -9.33
CA TYR A 201 -1.48 -4.99 -10.25
C TYR A 201 -2.73 -4.19 -10.64
N GLY A 202 -3.35 -3.50 -9.66
CA GLY A 202 -4.53 -2.67 -9.91
C GLY A 202 -4.28 -1.58 -10.95
N ILE A 203 -3.11 -0.95 -10.95
CA ILE A 203 -2.73 0.00 -12.01
C ILE A 203 -2.70 -0.69 -13.37
N ILE A 204 -2.07 -1.85 -13.48
CA ILE A 204 -1.92 -2.54 -14.77
C ILE A 204 -3.26 -3.07 -15.29
N PHE A 205 -4.10 -3.65 -14.43
CA PHE A 205 -5.43 -4.11 -14.87
C PHE A 205 -6.35 -2.97 -15.34
N ASN A 206 -6.15 -1.78 -14.79
CA ASN A 206 -6.92 -0.59 -15.15
C ASN A 206 -6.11 0.40 -16.02
N ILE A 207 -4.97 -0.01 -16.58
CA ILE A 207 -4.07 0.89 -17.31
C ILE A 207 -4.75 1.53 -18.53
N HIS A 208 -5.69 0.83 -19.18
CA HIS A 208 -6.48 1.33 -20.29
C HIS A 208 -7.38 2.52 -19.90
N LEU A 209 -7.80 2.61 -18.63
CA LEU A 209 -8.55 3.73 -18.07
C LEU A 209 -7.64 4.89 -17.67
N ILE A 210 -6.44 4.56 -17.20
CA ILE A 210 -5.51 5.50 -16.57
C ILE A 210 -4.61 6.16 -17.61
N SER A 211 -4.10 5.41 -18.60
CA SER A 211 -3.09 5.87 -19.56
C SER A 211 -3.55 7.06 -20.42
N LYS A 212 -4.86 7.20 -20.67
CA LYS A 212 -5.43 8.35 -21.42
C LYS A 212 -5.11 9.70 -20.80
N PHE A 213 -4.83 9.75 -19.51
CA PHE A 213 -4.45 10.97 -18.78
C PHE A 213 -2.92 11.18 -18.75
N LYS A 214 -2.13 10.31 -19.39
CA LYS A 214 -0.66 10.38 -19.48
C LYS A 214 0.02 10.50 -18.11
N PRO A 215 -0.26 9.62 -17.15
CA PRO A 215 0.29 9.71 -15.81
C PRO A 215 1.78 9.39 -15.78
N LYS A 216 2.43 9.86 -14.72
CA LYS A 216 3.66 9.27 -14.18
C LYS A 216 3.27 8.12 -13.27
N LEU A 217 3.93 6.97 -13.34
CA LEU A 217 3.62 5.84 -12.48
C LEU A 217 4.68 5.65 -11.39
N ILE A 218 4.26 5.23 -10.19
CA ILE A 218 5.14 4.73 -9.14
C ILE A 218 4.71 3.29 -8.83
N LEU A 219 5.60 2.33 -9.07
CA LEU A 219 5.30 0.89 -9.03
C LEU A 219 6.15 0.22 -7.96
N ASP A 220 5.51 -0.19 -6.86
CA ASP A 220 6.20 -0.69 -5.67
C ASP A 220 5.89 -2.16 -5.39
N GLY A 221 6.96 -2.94 -5.21
CA GLY A 221 6.95 -4.32 -4.77
C GLY A 221 6.64 -5.34 -5.86
N ILE A 222 6.19 -4.92 -7.05
CA ILE A 222 5.90 -5.82 -8.18
C ILE A 222 6.43 -5.19 -9.46
N TRP A 223 7.39 -5.86 -10.07
CA TRP A 223 7.94 -5.54 -11.40
C TRP A 223 8.50 -6.82 -12.02
N ARG A 224 8.34 -6.98 -13.31
CA ARG A 224 8.87 -8.14 -14.04
C ARG A 224 9.81 -7.68 -15.14
N ASP A 225 11.06 -7.61 -14.80
CA ASP A 225 12.12 -7.39 -15.78
C ASP A 225 12.45 -8.66 -16.60
N ASP A 226 13.30 -8.52 -17.59
CA ASP A 226 13.66 -9.64 -18.46
C ASP A 226 14.36 -10.79 -17.71
N PHE A 227 15.05 -10.49 -16.61
CA PHE A 227 15.66 -11.51 -15.77
C PHE A 227 14.60 -12.31 -15.02
N GLN A 228 13.60 -11.65 -14.44
CA GLN A 228 12.53 -12.33 -13.70
C GLN A 228 11.60 -13.17 -14.59
N LYS A 229 11.56 -12.89 -15.90
CA LYS A 229 10.86 -13.70 -16.91
C LYS A 229 11.67 -14.88 -17.39
N SER A 230 12.94 -15.02 -16.98
CA SER A 230 13.78 -16.13 -17.41
C SER A 230 13.27 -17.47 -16.83
N ASP A 231 13.47 -18.57 -17.58
CA ASP A 231 13.12 -19.93 -17.16
C ASP A 231 13.66 -20.30 -15.78
N GLU A 232 14.75 -19.66 -15.34
CA GLU A 232 15.36 -19.91 -14.03
C GLU A 232 14.47 -19.43 -12.87
N VAL A 233 13.69 -18.36 -13.10
CA VAL A 233 12.84 -17.72 -12.10
C VAL A 233 11.38 -18.15 -12.26
N GLU A 234 10.89 -18.22 -13.48
CA GLU A 234 9.50 -18.53 -13.82
C GLU A 234 9.05 -19.91 -13.31
N LYS A 235 9.94 -20.90 -13.31
CA LYS A 235 9.67 -22.24 -12.78
C LYS A 235 9.44 -22.30 -11.26
N GLN A 236 9.75 -21.22 -10.53
CA GLN A 236 9.55 -21.14 -9.08
C GLN A 236 8.19 -20.53 -8.71
N ASP A 237 7.45 -20.00 -9.69
CA ASP A 237 6.19 -19.31 -9.47
C ASP A 237 4.99 -20.26 -9.45
N TRP A 238 4.93 -21.12 -8.43
CA TRP A 238 3.80 -22.05 -8.23
C TRP A 238 2.46 -21.32 -8.01
N PHE A 239 2.50 -20.05 -7.63
CA PHE A 239 1.32 -19.28 -7.25
C PHE A 239 0.41 -18.96 -8.46
N TYR A 240 1.03 -18.78 -9.63
CA TYR A 240 0.33 -18.40 -10.86
C TYR A 240 0.12 -19.57 -11.84
N GLN A 241 0.59 -20.78 -11.49
CA GLN A 241 0.56 -21.93 -12.42
C GLN A 241 -0.77 -22.70 -12.44
N THR A 242 -1.81 -22.22 -11.75
CA THR A 242 -3.10 -22.89 -11.74
C THR A 242 -4.08 -22.22 -12.70
N ASP A 243 -4.68 -23.00 -13.60
CA ASP A 243 -5.67 -22.53 -14.57
C ASP A 243 -6.87 -21.81 -13.91
N ASP A 244 -7.09 -22.06 -12.63
CA ASP A 244 -8.20 -21.48 -11.84
C ASP A 244 -7.90 -20.08 -11.31
N PHE A 245 -6.66 -19.61 -11.35
CA PHE A 245 -6.25 -18.31 -10.74
C PHE A 245 -6.95 -17.12 -11.38
N VAL A 246 -6.92 -17.05 -12.71
CA VAL A 246 -7.51 -15.94 -13.48
C VAL A 246 -9.04 -15.92 -13.33
N PRO A 247 -9.78 -17.02 -13.57
CA PRO A 247 -11.23 -17.05 -13.39
C PRO A 247 -11.65 -16.72 -11.95
N TYR A 248 -10.88 -17.18 -10.95
CA TYR A 248 -11.19 -16.94 -9.55
C TYR A 248 -11.02 -15.47 -9.16
N LEU A 249 -9.90 -14.82 -9.51
CA LEU A 249 -9.66 -13.45 -9.09
C LEU A 249 -10.41 -12.41 -9.93
N TRP A 250 -10.48 -12.61 -11.24
CA TRP A 250 -10.92 -11.56 -12.15
C TRP A 250 -12.14 -11.93 -12.98
N GLY A 251 -12.53 -13.21 -13.00
CA GLY A 251 -13.53 -13.72 -13.92
C GLY A 251 -12.98 -13.78 -15.35
N GLU A 252 -12.66 -12.62 -15.90
CA GLU A 252 -12.05 -12.43 -17.21
C GLU A 252 -10.88 -11.46 -17.12
N LEU A 253 -9.86 -11.69 -17.94
CA LEU A 253 -8.76 -10.75 -18.06
C LEU A 253 -9.20 -9.48 -18.82
N PRO A 254 -8.66 -8.31 -18.51
CA PRO A 254 -8.87 -7.13 -19.33
C PRO A 254 -8.46 -7.36 -20.79
N ASP A 255 -9.19 -6.74 -21.75
CA ASP A 255 -8.97 -6.92 -23.19
C ASP A 255 -7.52 -6.67 -23.63
N HIS A 256 -6.84 -5.74 -22.97
CA HIS A 256 -5.44 -5.44 -23.29
C HIS A 256 -4.47 -6.58 -22.95
N CYS A 257 -4.87 -7.55 -22.13
CA CYS A 257 -4.10 -8.75 -21.81
C CYS A 257 -4.18 -9.82 -22.92
N ASN A 258 -5.07 -9.65 -23.90
CA ASN A 258 -5.30 -10.59 -25.01
C ASN A 258 -5.58 -12.04 -24.57
N GLY A 259 -6.26 -12.22 -23.45
CA GLY A 259 -6.56 -13.55 -22.88
C GLY A 259 -5.37 -14.29 -22.27
N ASP A 260 -4.20 -13.66 -22.21
CA ASP A 260 -2.99 -14.25 -21.67
C ASP A 260 -2.43 -13.38 -20.53
N PHE A 261 -2.58 -13.87 -19.30
CA PHE A 261 -2.06 -13.18 -18.13
C PHE A 261 -0.54 -13.03 -18.21
N TYR A 262 0.15 -14.09 -18.59
CA TYR A 262 1.61 -14.15 -18.56
C TYR A 262 2.29 -13.29 -19.64
N ASN A 263 1.67 -13.12 -20.80
CA ASN A 263 2.25 -12.35 -21.90
C ASN A 263 1.53 -11.01 -22.14
N GLY A 264 0.38 -10.79 -21.54
CA GLY A 264 -0.45 -9.63 -21.80
C GLY A 264 -0.66 -8.66 -20.65
N CYS A 265 -0.57 -9.14 -19.40
CA CYS A 265 -0.87 -8.37 -18.20
C CYS A 265 0.30 -8.29 -17.21
N TRP A 266 1.53 -8.51 -17.65
CA TRP A 266 2.68 -8.34 -16.77
C TRP A 266 2.93 -6.87 -16.44
N ILE A 267 3.45 -6.65 -15.26
CA ILE A 267 3.95 -5.34 -14.82
C ILE A 267 5.38 -5.21 -15.32
N ASP A 268 5.52 -4.90 -16.59
CA ASP A 268 6.78 -4.84 -17.29
C ASP A 268 6.86 -3.66 -18.25
N ARG A 269 8.06 -3.46 -18.80
CA ARG A 269 8.34 -2.41 -19.78
C ARG A 269 7.44 -2.52 -21.02
N LYS A 270 7.24 -3.73 -21.56
CA LYS A 270 6.44 -3.96 -22.78
C LYS A 270 4.97 -3.53 -22.58
N THR A 271 4.41 -3.82 -21.41
CA THR A 271 3.04 -3.42 -21.07
C THR A 271 2.93 -1.89 -20.95
N LEU A 272 3.89 -1.25 -20.27
CA LEU A 272 3.88 0.21 -20.14
C LEU A 272 4.06 0.91 -21.50
N ASP A 273 4.95 0.42 -22.36
CA ASP A 273 5.16 0.96 -23.72
C ASP A 273 3.90 0.83 -24.58
N LYS A 274 3.20 -0.32 -24.50
CA LYS A 274 1.92 -0.55 -25.21
C LYS A 274 0.87 0.51 -24.87
N HIS A 275 0.89 1.02 -23.64
CA HIS A 275 -0.03 2.03 -23.14
C HIS A 275 0.55 3.45 -23.15
N ASP A 276 1.65 3.69 -23.85
CA ASP A 276 2.32 4.99 -24.00
C ASP A 276 2.74 5.64 -22.68
N ILE A 277 3.03 4.83 -21.66
CA ILE A 277 3.56 5.30 -20.39
C ILE A 277 5.06 5.62 -20.56
N LYS A 278 5.42 6.88 -20.40
CA LYS A 278 6.78 7.38 -20.65
C LYS A 278 7.62 7.54 -19.38
N LYS A 279 6.97 7.66 -18.23
CA LYS A 279 7.66 7.86 -16.95
C LYS A 279 7.14 6.89 -15.90
N ALA A 280 8.04 6.11 -15.31
CA ALA A 280 7.75 5.30 -14.14
C ALA A 280 8.91 5.32 -13.15
N PHE A 281 8.60 5.32 -11.87
CA PHE A 281 9.55 5.10 -10.80
C PHE A 281 9.35 3.68 -10.26
N ILE A 282 10.33 2.81 -10.44
CA ILE A 282 10.22 1.40 -10.10
C ILE A 282 10.87 1.14 -8.74
N ILE A 283 10.15 0.48 -7.84
CA ILE A 283 10.62 0.14 -6.52
C ILE A 283 10.64 -1.38 -6.37
N MET A 284 11.82 -1.93 -6.13
CA MET A 284 12.02 -3.36 -5.97
C MET A 284 12.88 -3.66 -4.76
N ASN A 285 12.55 -4.72 -4.06
CA ASN A 285 13.37 -5.21 -2.96
C ASN A 285 13.92 -6.61 -3.29
N TYR A 286 15.24 -6.72 -3.28
CA TYR A 286 15.89 -8.02 -3.30
C TYR A 286 15.63 -8.75 -1.97
N GLY A 287 15.19 -10.00 -2.05
CA GLY A 287 14.83 -10.80 -0.87
C GLY A 287 13.39 -10.63 -0.41
N ASP A 288 12.59 -9.83 -1.09
CA ASP A 288 11.14 -9.85 -0.98
C ASP A 288 10.60 -11.24 -1.38
N PRO A 289 9.83 -11.92 -0.52
CA PRO A 289 9.33 -13.26 -0.82
C PRO A 289 8.39 -13.34 -2.04
N TYR A 290 7.88 -12.19 -2.49
CA TYR A 290 7.07 -12.08 -3.71
C TYR A 290 7.89 -11.77 -4.96
N ASN A 291 9.18 -11.45 -4.80
CA ASN A 291 10.13 -11.27 -5.87
C ASN A 291 11.02 -12.52 -5.92
N PHE A 292 10.93 -13.30 -6.98
CA PHE A 292 11.51 -14.65 -7.12
C PHE A 292 13.04 -14.72 -7.14
N VAL A 293 13.73 -13.65 -6.77
CA VAL A 293 15.21 -13.59 -6.72
C VAL A 293 15.68 -14.01 -5.32
N ASN A 294 15.82 -15.31 -5.10
CA ASN A 294 16.19 -15.86 -3.79
C ASN A 294 17.66 -16.28 -3.67
N LYS A 295 18.45 -16.19 -4.75
CA LYS A 295 19.82 -16.69 -4.78
C LYS A 295 20.81 -15.54 -4.93
N GLU A 296 21.81 -15.51 -4.08
CA GLU A 296 22.87 -14.49 -4.10
C GLU A 296 23.59 -14.40 -5.44
N GLU A 297 23.78 -15.54 -6.14
CA GLU A 297 24.35 -15.63 -7.47
C GLU A 297 23.53 -14.93 -8.58
N GLN A 298 22.27 -14.62 -8.31
CA GLN A 298 21.36 -13.94 -9.26
C GLN A 298 21.34 -12.43 -9.07
N ILE A 299 21.95 -11.89 -8.00
CA ILE A 299 21.91 -10.46 -7.69
C ILE A 299 22.43 -9.60 -8.83
N GLU A 300 23.57 -9.95 -9.42
CA GLU A 300 24.18 -9.15 -10.49
C GLU A 300 23.28 -9.05 -11.71
N LYS A 301 22.67 -10.18 -12.12
CA LYS A 301 21.73 -10.22 -13.25
C LYS A 301 20.49 -9.39 -12.97
N PHE A 302 19.92 -9.55 -11.77
CA PHE A 302 18.77 -8.77 -11.32
C PHE A 302 19.08 -7.26 -11.31
N VAL A 303 20.21 -6.86 -10.72
CA VAL A 303 20.65 -5.45 -10.67
C VAL A 303 20.80 -4.86 -12.07
N ALA A 304 21.42 -5.60 -13.00
CA ALA A 304 21.62 -5.13 -14.36
C ALA A 304 20.29 -4.93 -15.09
N SER A 305 19.37 -5.88 -14.97
CA SER A 305 18.03 -5.82 -15.58
C SER A 305 17.19 -4.69 -14.99
N PHE A 306 17.10 -4.62 -13.67
CA PHE A 306 16.41 -3.53 -12.96
C PHE A 306 16.96 -2.16 -13.36
N LYS A 307 18.29 -2.00 -13.38
CA LYS A 307 18.93 -0.74 -13.74
C LYS A 307 18.57 -0.31 -15.15
N SER A 308 18.55 -1.23 -16.11
CA SER A 308 18.16 -0.96 -17.50
C SER A 308 16.74 -0.38 -17.58
N ASP A 309 15.78 -0.97 -16.86
CA ASP A 309 14.41 -0.50 -16.87
C ASP A 309 14.24 0.82 -16.10
N ALA A 310 14.92 0.98 -14.97
CA ALA A 310 14.93 2.23 -14.20
C ALA A 310 15.53 3.40 -15.02
N GLU A 311 16.59 3.16 -15.78
CA GLU A 311 17.18 4.16 -16.72
C GLU A 311 16.20 4.52 -17.82
N TYR A 312 15.51 3.54 -18.38
CA TYR A 312 14.54 3.75 -19.45
C TYR A 312 13.37 4.64 -19.03
N PHE A 313 12.81 4.39 -17.84
CA PHE A 313 11.66 5.16 -17.31
C PHE A 313 12.05 6.39 -16.50
N GLY A 314 13.33 6.57 -16.22
CA GLY A 314 13.87 7.76 -15.56
C GLY A 314 13.83 7.73 -14.03
N GLY A 315 13.68 6.55 -13.39
CA GLY A 315 13.79 6.46 -11.94
C GLY A 315 13.66 5.07 -11.37
N GLY A 316 14.33 4.81 -10.25
CA GLY A 316 14.25 3.53 -9.57
C GLY A 316 14.93 3.46 -8.22
N TYR A 317 14.39 2.60 -7.35
CA TYR A 317 14.92 2.27 -6.05
C TYR A 317 14.95 0.75 -5.87
N SER A 318 16.13 0.19 -5.66
CA SER A 318 16.27 -1.24 -5.40
C SER A 318 17.24 -1.50 -4.26
N ILE A 319 16.85 -2.37 -3.34
CA ILE A 319 17.53 -2.54 -2.06
C ILE A 319 17.38 -3.95 -1.50
N ASN A 320 18.32 -4.36 -0.66
CA ASN A 320 18.15 -5.52 0.22
C ASN A 320 17.51 -5.07 1.54
N ALA A 321 16.19 -5.10 1.61
CA ALA A 321 15.44 -4.60 2.77
C ALA A 321 15.80 -5.32 4.07
N LYS A 322 16.10 -6.63 4.03
CA LYS A 322 16.54 -7.38 5.20
C LYS A 322 17.85 -6.85 5.77
N LYS A 323 18.83 -6.57 4.91
CA LYS A 323 20.12 -6.01 5.32
C LYS A 323 19.98 -4.64 5.98
N PHE A 324 19.06 -3.82 5.48
CA PHE A 324 18.83 -2.46 5.96
C PHE A 324 17.67 -2.34 6.96
N GLN A 325 17.10 -3.46 7.39
CA GLN A 325 16.02 -3.51 8.39
C GLN A 325 14.80 -2.66 7.98
N LEU A 326 14.37 -2.82 6.74
CA LEU A 326 13.11 -2.29 6.23
C LEU A 326 12.04 -3.38 6.34
N GLU A 327 10.92 -3.07 6.94
CA GLU A 327 9.84 -4.04 7.14
C GLU A 327 8.81 -3.99 6.01
N GLY A 328 8.54 -2.81 5.45
CA GLY A 328 7.48 -2.60 4.48
C GLY A 328 6.10 -2.86 5.08
N GLN A 329 5.10 -3.06 4.23
CA GLN A 329 3.76 -3.52 4.66
C GLN A 329 3.78 -4.97 5.18
N GLN A 330 4.79 -5.73 4.80
CA GLN A 330 5.01 -7.11 5.21
C GLN A 330 6.49 -7.33 5.47
N LYS A 331 6.82 -8.36 6.23
CA LYS A 331 8.22 -8.72 6.52
C LYS A 331 9.07 -8.68 5.25
N TRP A 332 10.30 -8.19 5.38
CA TRP A 332 11.33 -8.13 4.33
C TRP A 332 11.14 -7.05 3.27
N GLY A 333 10.45 -5.95 3.62
CA GLY A 333 10.41 -4.75 2.78
C GLY A 333 9.48 -4.85 1.58
N HIS A 334 8.45 -5.70 1.63
CA HIS A 334 7.42 -5.69 0.62
C HIS A 334 6.51 -4.46 0.80
N GLY A 335 6.44 -3.60 -0.21
CA GLY A 335 5.60 -2.41 -0.18
C GLY A 335 6.15 -1.27 0.69
N LEU A 336 7.10 -0.52 0.16
CA LEU A 336 7.83 0.54 0.88
C LEU A 336 7.18 1.93 0.83
N LEU A 337 6.19 2.14 -0.05
CA LEU A 337 5.54 3.45 -0.21
C LEU A 337 4.63 3.83 0.97
N ILE A 338 4.10 2.86 1.70
CA ILE A 338 3.07 3.09 2.70
C ILE A 338 3.66 3.31 4.08
N PRO A 339 4.55 2.44 4.63
CA PRO A 339 5.09 2.67 5.97
C PRO A 339 5.95 3.93 5.99
N ASN A 340 5.51 4.93 6.77
CA ASN A 340 6.18 6.23 6.85
C ASN A 340 7.64 6.10 7.32
N ASP A 341 7.90 5.20 8.27
CA ASP A 341 9.24 4.96 8.81
C ASP A 341 10.20 4.43 7.74
N ASP A 342 9.78 3.44 6.95
CA ASP A 342 10.61 2.87 5.88
C ASP A 342 10.75 3.83 4.69
N TYR A 343 9.67 4.54 4.35
CA TYR A 343 9.63 5.52 3.26
C TYR A 343 10.63 6.66 3.46
N ASN A 344 10.77 7.12 4.70
CA ASN A 344 11.66 8.23 5.08
C ASN A 344 13.02 7.77 5.60
N LYS A 345 13.23 6.47 5.81
CA LYS A 345 14.50 5.94 6.31
C LYS A 345 15.65 6.23 5.35
N LYS A 346 16.72 6.82 5.88
CA LYS A 346 17.91 7.11 5.11
C LYS A 346 18.88 5.93 5.10
N ILE A 347 19.28 5.53 3.91
CA ILE A 347 20.32 4.53 3.66
C ILE A 347 21.40 5.24 2.86
N ASP A 348 22.63 5.27 3.40
CA ASP A 348 23.73 6.07 2.84
C ASP A 348 23.35 7.54 2.60
N GLY A 349 22.52 8.12 3.47
CA GLY A 349 22.06 9.51 3.38
C GLY A 349 20.86 9.74 2.46
N VAL A 350 20.36 8.72 1.74
CA VAL A 350 19.28 8.79 0.76
C VAL A 350 18.03 8.08 1.29
N SER A 351 16.86 8.70 1.17
CA SER A 351 15.56 8.08 1.48
C SER A 351 14.75 7.88 0.20
N LEU A 352 13.79 6.94 0.24
CA LEU A 352 12.88 6.73 -0.88
C LEU A 352 12.07 8.00 -1.17
N SER A 353 11.60 8.70 -0.11
CA SER A 353 10.89 9.98 -0.26
C SER A 353 11.71 11.05 -1.01
N SER A 354 13.01 11.18 -0.68
CA SER A 354 13.88 12.16 -1.36
C SER A 354 14.11 11.84 -2.84
N LEU A 355 14.16 10.56 -3.21
CA LEU A 355 14.32 10.14 -4.60
C LEU A 355 13.04 10.39 -5.42
N ILE A 356 11.88 10.12 -4.82
CA ILE A 356 10.60 10.40 -5.48
C ILE A 356 10.43 11.91 -5.71
N GLU A 357 10.82 12.75 -4.74
CA GLU A 357 10.78 14.21 -4.89
C GLU A 357 11.68 14.68 -6.04
N GLN A 358 12.92 14.20 -6.13
CA GLN A 358 13.84 14.49 -7.24
C GLN A 358 13.24 14.06 -8.59
N TRP A 359 12.66 12.86 -8.63
CA TRP A 359 12.05 12.32 -9.85
C TRP A 359 10.84 13.13 -10.31
N ILE A 360 9.97 13.56 -9.39
CA ILE A 360 8.86 14.47 -9.67
C ILE A 360 9.39 15.81 -10.17
N GLY A 361 10.50 16.31 -9.62
CA GLY A 361 11.22 17.51 -10.04
C GLY A 361 11.86 17.43 -11.43
N GLY A 362 11.84 16.26 -12.07
CA GLY A 362 12.37 16.04 -13.42
C GLY A 362 13.76 15.41 -13.49
N GLU A 363 14.34 15.06 -12.35
CA GLU A 363 15.59 14.28 -12.31
C GLU A 363 15.33 12.79 -12.64
N SER A 364 16.41 12.03 -12.81
CA SER A 364 16.35 10.59 -13.08
C SER A 364 17.15 9.82 -12.01
N PRO A 365 16.72 9.85 -10.75
CA PRO A 365 17.45 9.21 -9.66
C PRO A 365 17.33 7.70 -9.71
N ILE A 366 18.48 7.01 -9.59
CA ILE A 366 18.55 5.56 -9.45
C ILE A 366 19.38 5.24 -8.21
N PHE A 367 18.80 4.49 -7.29
CA PHE A 367 19.46 4.07 -6.07
C PHE A 367 19.40 2.54 -5.94
N ILE A 368 20.56 1.91 -5.83
CA ILE A 368 20.69 0.45 -5.73
C ILE A 368 21.67 0.13 -4.59
N ARG A 369 21.23 -0.73 -3.64
CA ARG A 369 22.05 -1.18 -2.49
C ARG A 369 21.72 -2.62 -2.09
N TYR A 370 22.72 -3.49 -2.10
CA TYR A 370 22.62 -4.90 -1.73
C TYR A 370 23.62 -5.33 -0.67
#